data_73667daeb0a22b351c936abe0fa9a867
#
_entry.id   73667daeb0a22b351c936abe0fa9a867
#
_cell.length_a   1.000
_cell.length_b   1.000
_cell.length_c   1.000
_cell.angle_alpha   90.00
_cell.angle_beta   90.00
_cell.angle_gamma   90.00
#
_symmetry.space_group_name_H-M   'P 1'
#
loop_
_entity.id
_entity.type
_entity.pdbx_description
1 polymer ?
#
loop_
_entity_poly.entity_id
_entity_poly.type
_entity_poly.pdbx_seq_one_letter_code
_entity_poly.pdbx_strand_id
1 'polypeptide(L)'
;LTFRDAERLESHFQKHGAEMGYGSASDYLAGANAVISNPDALHKTQSEDGDDVYFLESTGEFVVVSQKGYIRTYYLATKDYFNRQ
;
A
#
# COMPACT_ATOMS: atom_id res chain seq x y z
N LEU A 1 10.87 -0.74 -1.87
CA LEU A 1 10.40 -1.90 -1.10
C LEU A 1 9.68 -2.90 -1.97
N THR A 2 9.57 -4.13 -1.50
CA THR A 2 8.81 -5.19 -2.16
C THR A 2 7.81 -5.79 -1.16
N PHE A 3 6.92 -6.65 -1.64
CA PHE A 3 6.14 -7.52 -0.79
C PHE A 3 7.10 -8.56 -0.17
N ARG A 4 6.61 -9.29 0.82
CA ARG A 4 7.43 -10.28 1.53
C ARG A 4 8.06 -11.30 0.58
N ASP A 5 7.31 -11.71 -0.47
CA ASP A 5 7.78 -12.61 -1.51
C ASP A 5 6.99 -12.38 -2.81
N ALA A 6 7.42 -13.03 -3.88
CA ALA A 6 6.79 -12.88 -5.20
C ALA A 6 5.35 -13.41 -5.24
N GLU A 7 5.06 -14.44 -4.46
CA GLU A 7 3.71 -15.02 -4.40
C GLU A 7 2.72 -14.04 -3.79
N ARG A 8 3.11 -13.32 -2.74
CA ARG A 8 2.27 -12.32 -2.11
C ARG A 8 2.08 -11.11 -2.99
N LEU A 9 3.12 -10.68 -3.70
CA LEU A 9 2.97 -9.61 -4.70
C LEU A 9 1.93 -10.00 -5.75
N GLU A 10 2.05 -11.18 -6.31
CA GLU A 10 1.14 -11.65 -7.35
C GLU A 10 -0.29 -11.78 -6.82
N SER A 11 -0.46 -12.33 -5.63
CA SER A 11 -1.77 -12.49 -4.99
C SER A 11 -2.46 -11.15 -4.78
N HIS A 12 -1.74 -10.15 -4.27
CA HIS A 12 -2.30 -8.82 -4.06
C HIS A 12 -2.59 -8.10 -5.37
N PHE A 13 -1.74 -8.28 -6.37
CA PHE A 13 -1.99 -7.74 -7.70
C PHE A 13 -3.27 -8.33 -8.31
N GLN A 14 -3.45 -9.65 -8.22
CA GLN A 14 -4.65 -10.30 -8.73
C GLN A 14 -5.91 -9.80 -8.02
N LYS A 15 -5.81 -9.53 -6.73
CA LYS A 15 -6.95 -9.09 -5.92
C LYS A 15 -7.29 -7.61 -6.12
N HIS A 16 -6.30 -6.75 -6.26
CA HIS A 16 -6.49 -5.29 -6.23
C HIS A 16 -6.06 -4.56 -7.50
N GLY A 17 -5.17 -5.14 -8.28
CA GLY A 17 -4.52 -4.42 -9.39
C GLY A 17 -5.47 -3.93 -10.46
N ALA A 18 -6.46 -4.73 -10.83
CA ALA A 18 -7.38 -4.39 -11.90
C ALA A 18 -8.23 -3.16 -11.56
N GLU A 19 -8.76 -3.09 -10.34
CA GLU A 19 -9.58 -1.96 -9.91
C GLU A 19 -8.76 -0.67 -9.79
N MET A 20 -7.46 -0.80 -9.59
CA MET A 20 -6.54 0.33 -9.52
C MET A 20 -5.94 0.71 -10.88
N GLY A 21 -6.27 -0.03 -11.94
CA GLY A 21 -5.84 0.27 -13.29
C GLY A 21 -4.46 -0.25 -13.67
N TYR A 22 -3.88 -1.16 -12.91
CA TYR A 22 -2.55 -1.71 -13.21
C TYR A 22 -2.64 -2.94 -14.12
N GLY A 23 -1.76 -2.98 -15.12
CA GLY A 23 -1.70 -4.07 -16.09
C GLY A 23 -0.69 -5.16 -15.76
N SER A 24 0.16 -4.95 -14.75
CA SER A 24 1.17 -5.92 -14.34
C SER A 24 1.49 -5.79 -12.86
N ALA A 25 2.00 -6.89 -12.27
CA ALA A 25 2.45 -6.89 -10.88
C ALA A 25 3.61 -5.90 -10.67
N SER A 26 4.47 -5.75 -11.66
CA SER A 26 5.58 -4.80 -11.62
C SER A 26 5.08 -3.36 -11.51
N ASP A 27 4.08 -2.99 -12.31
CA ASP A 27 3.49 -1.65 -12.27
C ASP A 27 2.75 -1.41 -10.96
N TYR A 28 2.04 -2.42 -10.47
CA TYR A 28 1.35 -2.38 -9.18
C TYR A 28 2.36 -2.12 -8.05
N LEU A 29 3.47 -2.85 -8.04
CA LEU A 29 4.53 -2.65 -7.03
C LEU A 29 5.13 -1.24 -7.13
N ALA A 30 5.39 -0.75 -8.33
CA ALA A 30 5.91 0.60 -8.54
C ALA A 30 4.94 1.64 -7.99
N GLY A 31 3.64 1.42 -8.15
CA GLY A 31 2.60 2.29 -7.62
C GLY A 31 2.64 2.37 -6.10
N ALA A 32 2.78 1.23 -5.43
CA ALA A 32 2.88 1.19 -3.97
C ALA A 32 4.11 1.97 -3.48
N ASN A 33 5.26 1.78 -4.12
CA ASN A 33 6.48 2.51 -3.77
C ASN A 33 6.35 4.00 -4.02
N ALA A 34 5.62 4.40 -5.07
CA ALA A 34 5.38 5.81 -5.35
C ALA A 34 4.59 6.48 -4.22
N VAL A 35 3.59 5.78 -3.66
CA VAL A 35 2.83 6.30 -2.51
C VAL A 35 3.74 6.46 -1.29
N ILE A 36 4.55 5.45 -0.98
CA ILE A 36 5.47 5.48 0.17
C ILE A 36 6.44 6.67 0.07
N SER A 37 6.91 6.97 -1.14
CA SER A 37 7.87 8.05 -1.40
C SER A 37 7.23 9.42 -1.63
N ASN A 38 5.90 9.47 -1.77
CA ASN A 38 5.22 10.72 -2.08
C ASN A 38 5.18 11.64 -0.87
N PRO A 39 5.72 12.87 -0.95
CA PRO A 39 5.72 13.79 0.20
C PRO A 39 4.33 14.24 0.62
N ASP A 40 3.32 14.08 -0.24
CA ASP A 40 1.93 14.41 0.09
C ASP A 40 1.20 13.28 0.80
N ALA A 41 1.78 12.10 0.88
CA ALA A 41 1.14 10.97 1.56
C ALA A 41 1.10 11.20 3.07
N LEU A 42 -0.05 10.95 3.66
CA LEU A 42 -0.19 10.90 5.11
C LEU A 42 0.48 9.62 5.61
N HIS A 43 1.14 9.71 6.75
CA HIS A 43 1.90 8.59 7.29
C HIS A 43 1.74 8.53 8.80
N LYS A 44 1.50 7.35 9.33
CA LYS A 44 1.51 7.11 10.78
C LYS A 44 1.84 5.65 11.09
N THR A 45 2.09 5.36 12.34
CA THR A 45 2.27 4.01 12.85
C THR A 45 0.92 3.47 13.26
N GLN A 46 0.58 2.26 12.82
CA GLN A 46 -0.65 1.58 13.18
C GLN A 46 -0.62 1.19 14.66
N SER A 47 -1.72 1.46 15.37
CA SER A 47 -1.74 1.36 16.82
C SER A 47 -1.60 -0.08 17.35
N GLU A 48 -2.12 -1.07 16.63
CA GLU A 48 -2.09 -2.47 17.11
C GLU A 48 -0.80 -3.18 16.74
N ASP A 49 -0.43 -3.15 15.47
CA ASP A 49 0.69 -3.95 14.96
C ASP A 49 2.01 -3.19 14.89
N GLY A 50 1.95 -1.86 14.99
CA GLY A 50 3.15 -1.03 14.84
C GLY A 50 3.65 -0.93 13.41
N ASP A 51 2.88 -1.38 12.43
CA ASP A 51 3.24 -1.23 11.01
C ASP A 51 3.07 0.21 10.57
N ASP A 52 3.80 0.62 9.55
CA ASP A 52 3.64 1.94 8.95
C ASP A 52 2.49 1.93 7.94
N VAL A 53 1.62 2.93 8.02
CA VAL A 53 0.53 3.09 7.05
C VAL A 53 0.65 4.42 6.33
N TYR A 54 0.41 4.40 5.03
CA TYR A 54 0.50 5.56 4.14
C TYR A 54 -0.81 5.72 3.39
N PHE A 55 -1.27 6.95 3.24
CA PHE A 55 -2.50 7.24 2.52
C PHE A 55 -2.34 8.50 1.67
N LEU A 56 -2.63 8.37 0.38
CA LEU A 56 -2.59 9.49 -0.56
C LEU A 56 -4.03 9.94 -0.82
N GLU A 57 -4.44 11.04 -0.19
CA GLU A 57 -5.83 11.51 -0.24
C GLU A 57 -6.31 11.79 -1.66
N SER A 58 -5.45 12.33 -2.52
CA SER A 58 -5.83 12.70 -3.88
C SER A 58 -6.27 11.53 -4.74
N THR A 59 -5.81 10.32 -4.42
CA THR A 59 -6.11 9.12 -5.20
C THR A 59 -6.84 8.04 -4.42
N GLY A 60 -6.79 8.10 -3.10
CA GLY A 60 -7.34 7.05 -2.22
C GLY A 60 -6.41 5.87 -2.04
N GLU A 61 -5.17 5.95 -2.51
CA GLU A 61 -4.21 4.86 -2.40
C GLU A 61 -3.73 4.68 -0.96
N PHE A 62 -3.73 3.44 -0.49
CA PHE A 62 -3.38 3.07 0.88
C PHE A 62 -2.37 1.93 0.86
N VAL A 63 -1.25 2.09 1.59
CA VAL A 63 -0.18 1.10 1.67
C VAL A 63 0.13 0.80 3.12
N VAL A 64 0.31 -0.48 3.44
CA VAL A 64 0.80 -0.92 4.75
C VAL A 64 2.19 -1.51 4.59
N VAL A 65 3.14 -1.02 5.37
CA VAL A 65 4.52 -1.49 5.39
C VAL A 65 4.81 -2.12 6.75
N SER A 66 5.28 -3.36 6.74
CA SER A 66 5.64 -4.08 7.96
C SER A 66 6.79 -3.39 8.68
N GLN A 67 6.82 -3.48 10.01
CA GLN A 67 7.98 -3.10 10.82
C GLN A 67 9.26 -3.79 10.33
N LYS A 68 9.13 -4.93 9.67
CA LYS A 68 10.26 -5.70 9.13
C LYS A 68 10.74 -5.22 7.76
N GLY A 69 10.08 -4.19 7.19
CA GLY A 69 10.56 -3.52 5.99
C GLY A 69 10.02 -4.05 4.67
N TYR A 70 8.91 -4.77 4.68
CA TYR A 70 8.26 -5.22 3.43
C TYR A 70 6.81 -4.71 3.37
N ILE A 71 6.28 -4.60 2.14
CA ILE A 71 4.90 -4.17 1.91
C ILE A 71 3.96 -5.33 2.25
N ARG A 72 2.94 -5.04 3.09
CA ARG A 72 1.92 -6.03 3.42
C ARG A 72 0.74 -5.98 2.47
N THR A 73 0.34 -4.77 2.07
CA THR A 73 -0.82 -4.60 1.19
C THR A 73 -0.82 -3.22 0.54
N TYR A 74 -1.54 -3.11 -0.58
CA TYR A 74 -1.70 -1.87 -1.34
C TYR A 74 -3.05 -1.92 -2.05
N TYR A 75 -3.97 -1.02 -1.68
CA TYR A 75 -5.31 -0.96 -2.26
C TYR A 75 -5.93 0.43 -2.07
N LEU A 76 -7.13 0.63 -2.60
CA LEU A 76 -7.85 1.89 -2.42
C LEU A 76 -8.63 1.86 -1.11
N ALA A 77 -8.61 2.98 -0.39
CA ALA A 77 -9.29 3.14 0.89
C ALA A 77 -9.83 4.57 1.01
N THR A 78 -10.39 4.89 2.18
CA THR A 78 -10.92 6.20 2.49
C THR A 78 -10.10 6.85 3.59
N LYS A 79 -10.24 8.17 3.75
CA LYS A 79 -9.62 8.90 4.86
C LYS A 79 -10.07 8.33 6.21
N ASP A 80 -11.35 8.00 6.34
CA ASP A 80 -11.88 7.40 7.57
C ASP A 80 -11.23 6.06 7.87
N TYR A 81 -11.02 5.24 6.86
CA TYR A 81 -10.33 3.98 7.02
C TYR A 81 -8.90 4.20 7.53
N PHE A 82 -8.17 5.14 6.92
CA PHE A 82 -6.83 5.50 7.35
C PHE A 82 -6.83 5.98 8.81
N ASN A 83 -7.78 6.82 9.18
CA ASN A 83 -7.86 7.38 10.54
C ASN A 83 -8.08 6.30 11.61
N ARG A 84 -8.69 5.19 11.25
CA ARG A 84 -8.96 4.08 12.17
C ARG A 84 -7.77 3.11 12.34
N GLN A 85 -6.69 3.31 11.62
CA GLN A 85 -5.51 2.43 11.71
C GLN A 85 -4.65 2.68 12.95
#